data_c5e77c52d43de7305d639e11a8a9dadd
#
_entry.id   c5e77c52d43de7305d639e11a8a9dadd
#
_cell.length_a   1.000
_cell.length_b   1.000
_cell.length_c   1.000
_cell.angle_alpha   90.00
_cell.angle_beta   90.00
_cell.angle_gamma   90.00
#
_symmetry.space_group_name_H-M   'P 1'
#
loop_
_entity.id
_entity.type
_entity.pdbx_description
1 polymer ?
#
loop_
_entity_poly.entity_id
_entity_poly.type
_entity_poly.pdbx_seq_one_letter_code
_entity_poly.pdbx_strand_id
1 'polypeptide(L)'
;TSYRLTGQFIVDGGATLTIPAGTQIIANASQGQATETYIAVMMGSKINVNGTAAAPVIMTSPNAQPQDWGGLTICGEATTTAGANATAEVGNFKYGGSKDDDNSGSISYLVIKGSGAKINTESEYNGLTLYAVGSATQISNVAIINGADDGIEFFGGTVSAQNLYLENNEDDAIDWTEGWNGTVTNAYVKHTIDGFSTVVEADGVNNNP
;
A
#
# COMPACT_ATOMS: atom_id res chain seq x y z
N THR A 1 0.84 16.97 -14.28
CA THR A 1 0.88 17.87 -13.11
C THR A 1 1.74 17.24 -12.04
N SER A 2 2.55 18.05 -11.31
CA SER A 2 3.40 17.56 -10.22
C SER A 2 3.04 18.27 -8.92
N TYR A 3 2.99 17.50 -7.85
CA TYR A 3 2.74 17.97 -6.49
C TYR A 3 3.88 17.51 -5.56
N ARG A 4 4.21 18.32 -4.56
CA ARG A 4 5.14 17.95 -3.51
C ARG A 4 4.35 17.57 -2.25
N LEU A 5 4.68 16.39 -1.71
CA LEU A 5 4.15 15.90 -0.43
C LEU A 5 5.19 16.16 0.67
N THR A 6 4.84 16.95 1.67
CA THR A 6 5.79 17.43 2.72
C THR A 6 5.43 16.93 4.11
N GLY A 7 4.55 15.96 4.24
CA GLY A 7 4.13 15.38 5.51
C GLY A 7 3.02 14.37 5.27
N GLN A 8 2.24 14.12 6.29
CA GLN A 8 1.11 13.19 6.24
C GLN A 8 -0.02 13.77 5.39
N PHE A 9 -0.53 13.00 4.45
CA PHE A 9 -1.76 13.31 3.72
C PHE A 9 -2.81 12.27 4.04
N ILE A 10 -3.78 12.64 4.87
CA ILE A 10 -4.81 11.73 5.37
C ILE A 10 -6.14 12.06 4.71
N VAL A 11 -6.75 11.06 4.07
CA VAL A 11 -8.11 11.12 3.51
C VAL A 11 -9.05 10.51 4.53
N ASP A 12 -9.89 11.33 5.14
CA ASP A 12 -10.75 10.93 6.27
C ASP A 12 -12.15 11.54 6.15
N GLY A 13 -13.04 11.16 7.08
CA GLY A 13 -14.40 11.72 7.20
C GLY A 13 -15.32 11.41 6.01
N GLY A 14 -15.11 10.30 5.31
CA GLY A 14 -15.88 9.92 4.12
C GLY A 14 -15.47 10.66 2.85
N ALA A 15 -14.34 11.37 2.88
CA ALA A 15 -13.83 12.09 1.73
C ALA A 15 -13.33 11.14 0.62
N THR A 16 -13.28 11.66 -0.61
CA THR A 16 -12.68 10.95 -1.75
C THR A 16 -11.56 11.78 -2.34
N LEU A 17 -10.35 11.22 -2.35
CA LEU A 17 -9.21 11.75 -3.09
C LEU A 17 -9.24 11.21 -4.52
N THR A 18 -9.24 12.10 -5.51
CA THR A 18 -9.14 11.70 -6.93
C THR A 18 -7.86 12.23 -7.55
N ILE A 19 -7.06 11.33 -8.10
CA ILE A 19 -5.77 11.64 -8.72
C ILE A 19 -5.86 11.34 -10.22
N PRO A 20 -5.85 12.36 -11.08
CA PRO A 20 -5.96 12.17 -12.53
C PRO A 20 -4.69 11.61 -13.16
N ALA A 21 -4.85 11.03 -14.36
CA ALA A 21 -3.75 10.48 -15.15
C ALA A 21 -2.60 11.47 -15.35
N GLY A 22 -1.36 10.97 -15.34
CA GLY A 22 -0.15 11.76 -15.52
C GLY A 22 0.21 12.66 -14.34
N THR A 23 -0.43 12.47 -13.18
CA THR A 23 -0.06 13.17 -11.95
C THR A 23 1.21 12.56 -11.37
N GLN A 24 2.12 13.40 -10.90
CA GLN A 24 3.26 13.02 -10.08
C GLN A 24 3.11 13.58 -8.67
N ILE A 25 3.29 12.74 -7.67
CA ILE A 25 3.40 13.12 -6.27
C ILE A 25 4.83 12.81 -5.83
N ILE A 26 5.55 13.85 -5.43
CA ILE A 26 6.96 13.75 -5.03
C ILE A 26 7.02 13.99 -3.52
N ALA A 27 7.18 12.91 -2.77
CA ALA A 27 7.30 12.94 -1.33
C ALA A 27 8.68 13.46 -0.89
N ASN A 28 8.74 14.19 0.19
CA ASN A 28 10.02 14.54 0.79
C ASN A 28 10.69 13.26 1.31
N ALA A 29 11.96 13.08 0.94
CA ALA A 29 12.76 11.97 1.44
C ALA A 29 13.21 12.24 2.88
N SER A 30 13.16 11.23 3.71
CA SER A 30 13.62 11.28 5.10
C SER A 30 14.83 10.39 5.38
N GLN A 31 15.28 9.60 4.41
CA GLN A 31 16.55 8.84 4.46
C GLN A 31 16.76 8.04 5.76
N GLY A 32 15.98 6.99 5.96
CA GLY A 32 16.14 6.08 7.11
C GLY A 32 15.76 6.66 8.47
N GLN A 33 15.19 7.84 8.50
CA GLN A 33 14.53 8.38 9.69
C GLN A 33 13.06 7.93 9.70
N ALA A 34 12.46 7.81 10.90
CA ALA A 34 11.02 7.68 11.00
C ALA A 34 10.38 8.79 10.18
N THR A 35 9.69 8.43 9.12
CA THR A 35 9.10 9.44 8.25
C THR A 35 7.65 9.70 8.63
N GLU A 36 7.30 10.95 8.60
CA GLU A 36 5.90 11.37 8.65
C GLU A 36 5.34 11.70 7.27
N THR A 37 6.05 11.32 6.20
CA THR A 37 5.63 11.60 4.82
C THR A 37 5.00 10.34 4.21
N TYR A 38 3.69 10.31 4.15
CA TYR A 38 2.91 9.20 3.57
C TYR A 38 1.52 9.67 3.11
N ILE A 39 0.82 8.81 2.38
CA ILE A 39 -0.60 8.99 2.06
C ILE A 39 -1.37 7.87 2.75
N ALA A 40 -2.43 8.23 3.50
CA ALA A 40 -3.29 7.26 4.16
C ALA A 40 -4.77 7.56 3.89
N VAL A 41 -5.55 6.51 3.66
CA VAL A 41 -7.00 6.56 3.43
C VAL A 41 -7.68 5.83 4.57
N MET A 42 -8.47 6.55 5.34
CA MET A 42 -9.14 6.02 6.53
C MET A 42 -10.42 5.27 6.17
N MET A 43 -10.89 4.44 7.09
CA MET A 43 -12.16 3.70 6.97
C MET A 43 -13.30 4.60 6.50
N GLY A 44 -14.08 4.12 5.53
CA GLY A 44 -15.20 4.86 4.95
C GLY A 44 -14.82 5.98 3.98
N SER A 45 -13.53 6.30 3.82
CA SER A 45 -13.01 7.24 2.82
C SER A 45 -12.52 6.50 1.58
N LYS A 46 -12.18 7.22 0.50
CA LYS A 46 -11.83 6.61 -0.79
C LYS A 46 -10.64 7.29 -1.47
N ILE A 47 -9.94 6.50 -2.28
CA ILE A 47 -8.96 7.01 -3.23
C ILE A 47 -9.28 6.49 -4.63
N ASN A 48 -9.32 7.40 -5.62
CA ASN A 48 -9.42 7.05 -7.03
C ASN A 48 -8.15 7.49 -7.77
N VAL A 49 -7.31 6.55 -8.11
CA VAL A 49 -6.11 6.76 -8.91
C VAL A 49 -6.44 6.42 -10.36
N ASN A 50 -6.62 7.43 -11.18
CA ASN A 50 -7.11 7.31 -12.56
C ASN A 50 -5.96 7.37 -13.58
N GLY A 51 -4.87 6.64 -13.36
CA GLY A 51 -3.79 6.51 -14.32
C GLY A 51 -4.21 5.76 -15.60
N THR A 52 -3.41 5.88 -16.63
CA THR A 52 -3.54 5.11 -17.88
C THR A 52 -2.18 4.57 -18.30
N ALA A 53 -2.12 3.59 -19.19
CA ALA A 53 -0.86 3.07 -19.70
C ALA A 53 0.04 4.15 -20.33
N ALA A 54 -0.55 5.15 -20.99
CA ALA A 54 0.18 6.26 -21.59
C ALA A 54 0.53 7.39 -20.61
N ALA A 55 -0.18 7.47 -19.47
CA ALA A 55 -0.02 8.52 -18.47
C ALA A 55 -0.30 7.94 -17.06
N PRO A 56 0.59 7.10 -16.52
CA PRO A 56 0.43 6.56 -15.17
C PRO A 56 0.48 7.68 -14.13
N VAL A 57 -0.10 7.42 -12.97
CA VAL A 57 0.15 8.21 -11.77
C VAL A 57 1.45 7.72 -11.13
N ILE A 58 2.32 8.63 -10.75
CA ILE A 58 3.60 8.29 -10.13
C ILE A 58 3.66 8.91 -8.73
N MET A 59 3.88 8.08 -7.72
CA MET A 59 4.16 8.48 -6.34
C MET A 59 5.61 8.07 -6.03
N THR A 60 6.46 9.02 -5.71
CA THR A 60 7.90 8.79 -5.57
C THR A 60 8.53 9.81 -4.63
N SER A 61 9.79 9.60 -4.30
CA SER A 61 10.70 10.60 -3.73
C SER A 61 11.63 11.17 -4.80
N PRO A 62 12.43 12.20 -4.52
CA PRO A 62 13.36 12.79 -5.48
C PRO A 62 14.38 11.79 -6.05
N ASN A 63 14.85 10.85 -5.24
CA ASN A 63 15.88 9.89 -5.61
C ASN A 63 15.34 8.45 -5.78
N ALA A 64 14.09 8.21 -5.40
CA ALA A 64 13.42 6.91 -5.42
C ALA A 64 14.25 5.81 -4.71
N GLN A 65 14.90 6.17 -3.60
CA GLN A 65 15.66 5.22 -2.79
C GLN A 65 14.74 4.53 -1.78
N PRO A 66 15.00 3.27 -1.44
CA PRO A 66 14.34 2.60 -0.32
C PRO A 66 14.33 3.48 0.94
N GLN A 67 13.28 3.42 1.74
CA GLN A 67 13.08 4.20 2.96
C GLN A 67 12.89 5.72 2.78
N ASP A 68 12.75 6.23 1.58
CA ASP A 68 12.59 7.67 1.38
C ASP A 68 11.25 8.20 1.90
N TRP A 69 10.17 7.39 1.88
CA TRP A 69 8.84 7.79 2.33
C TRP A 69 7.94 6.58 2.67
N GLY A 70 6.77 6.83 3.26
CA GLY A 70 5.91 5.81 3.85
C GLY A 70 4.91 5.13 2.89
N GLY A 71 4.94 5.41 1.59
CA GLY A 71 4.03 4.73 0.66
C GLY A 71 2.57 5.15 0.77
N LEU A 72 1.68 4.25 0.33
CA LEU A 72 0.22 4.42 0.35
C LEU A 72 -0.42 3.35 1.25
N THR A 73 -1.14 3.79 2.28
CA THR A 73 -1.90 2.93 3.19
C THR A 73 -3.40 3.14 2.99
N ILE A 74 -4.18 2.06 2.95
CA ILE A 74 -5.64 2.10 2.84
C ILE A 74 -6.25 1.22 3.93
N CYS A 75 -7.15 1.81 4.74
CA CYS A 75 -7.88 1.15 5.81
C CYS A 75 -9.34 0.96 5.41
N GLY A 76 -9.79 -0.28 5.34
CA GLY A 76 -11.16 -0.67 5.01
C GLY A 76 -11.94 -1.22 6.20
N GLU A 77 -13.19 -1.61 5.94
CA GLU A 77 -14.16 -2.09 6.93
C GLU A 77 -14.49 -3.59 6.76
N ALA A 78 -13.70 -4.34 5.98
CA ALA A 78 -13.91 -5.77 5.77
C ALA A 78 -13.46 -6.62 6.98
N THR A 79 -13.70 -7.91 6.93
CA THR A 79 -13.33 -8.85 7.98
C THR A 79 -11.81 -9.03 8.03
N THR A 80 -11.27 -9.05 9.24
CA THR A 80 -9.88 -9.42 9.56
C THR A 80 -9.84 -10.23 10.85
N THR A 81 -8.87 -11.12 10.99
CA THR A 81 -8.69 -11.89 12.23
C THR A 81 -8.20 -11.06 13.40
N ALA A 82 -7.68 -9.86 13.15
CA ALA A 82 -7.39 -8.88 14.20
C ALA A 82 -8.65 -8.28 14.84
N GLY A 83 -9.83 -8.49 14.23
CA GLY A 83 -11.12 -8.04 14.73
C GLY A 83 -11.54 -6.66 14.25
N ALA A 84 -12.77 -6.27 14.59
CA ALA A 84 -13.31 -4.95 14.23
C ALA A 84 -12.59 -3.84 15.00
N ASN A 85 -12.33 -2.73 14.34
CA ASN A 85 -11.59 -1.58 14.86
C ASN A 85 -10.18 -1.94 15.38
N ALA A 86 -9.54 -2.88 14.75
CA ALA A 86 -8.13 -3.17 14.97
C ALA A 86 -7.26 -1.92 14.79
N THR A 87 -6.04 -1.98 15.24
CA THR A 87 -5.09 -0.86 15.12
C THR A 87 -3.96 -1.29 14.20
N ALA A 88 -3.77 -0.52 13.14
CA ALA A 88 -2.71 -0.73 12.18
C ALA A 88 -1.33 -0.61 12.84
N GLU A 89 -0.39 -1.35 12.36
CA GLU A 89 1.01 -1.31 12.75
C GLU A 89 1.61 0.10 12.57
N VAL A 90 1.19 0.78 11.51
CA VAL A 90 1.63 2.13 11.18
C VAL A 90 0.54 3.17 11.48
N GLY A 91 0.93 4.35 11.93
CA GLY A 91 0.05 5.51 12.11
C GLY A 91 -1.07 5.36 13.16
N ASN A 92 -1.16 4.23 13.88
CA ASN A 92 -2.26 3.91 14.80
C ASN A 92 -3.66 4.02 14.16
N PHE A 93 -3.76 3.79 12.84
CA PHE A 93 -5.03 3.86 12.12
C PHE A 93 -5.97 2.73 12.52
N LYS A 94 -7.26 2.99 12.47
CA LYS A 94 -8.28 1.97 12.72
C LYS A 94 -8.70 1.31 11.41
N TYR A 95 -8.93 -0.01 11.47
CA TYR A 95 -9.39 -0.80 10.33
C TYR A 95 -10.21 -2.00 10.80
N GLY A 96 -10.85 -2.67 9.85
CA GLY A 96 -11.58 -3.90 10.11
C GLY A 96 -13.01 -3.70 10.59
N GLY A 97 -13.83 -4.63 10.23
CA GLY A 97 -15.26 -4.62 10.50
C GLY A 97 -15.91 -5.93 10.04
N SER A 98 -17.01 -5.81 9.30
CA SER A 98 -17.75 -6.95 8.73
C SER A 98 -18.32 -6.65 7.34
N LYS A 99 -17.80 -5.61 6.67
CA LYS A 99 -18.24 -5.23 5.32
C LYS A 99 -17.28 -5.79 4.28
N ASP A 100 -17.40 -7.09 3.99
CA ASP A 100 -16.50 -7.74 3.02
C ASP A 100 -16.61 -7.19 1.60
N ASP A 101 -17.68 -6.46 1.30
CA ASP A 101 -17.87 -5.68 0.09
C ASP A 101 -17.51 -4.18 0.26
N ASP A 102 -16.70 -3.83 1.26
CA ASP A 102 -16.20 -2.47 1.45
C ASP A 102 -15.57 -1.94 0.16
N ASN A 103 -15.75 -0.63 -0.06
CA ASN A 103 -15.27 0.07 -1.24
C ASN A 103 -14.43 1.28 -0.84
N SER A 104 -13.14 1.11 -0.81
CA SER A 104 -12.15 2.15 -0.57
C SER A 104 -11.70 2.89 -1.85
N GLY A 105 -12.36 2.62 -2.99
CA GLY A 105 -12.12 3.33 -4.26
C GLY A 105 -11.53 2.46 -5.37
N SER A 106 -10.71 3.05 -6.22
CA SER A 106 -10.10 2.36 -7.36
C SER A 106 -8.68 2.83 -7.64
N ILE A 107 -7.79 1.91 -7.95
CA ILE A 107 -6.40 2.18 -8.34
C ILE A 107 -6.15 1.57 -9.72
N SER A 108 -5.74 2.40 -10.66
CA SER A 108 -5.37 1.95 -12.00
C SER A 108 -4.14 2.70 -12.51
N TYR A 109 -3.17 1.96 -13.03
CA TYR A 109 -1.87 2.47 -13.53
C TYR A 109 -1.18 3.41 -12.53
N LEU A 110 -0.88 2.87 -11.36
CA LEU A 110 -0.10 3.52 -10.30
C LEU A 110 1.33 2.99 -10.31
N VAL A 111 2.29 3.89 -10.15
CA VAL A 111 3.69 3.56 -9.92
C VAL A 111 4.12 4.15 -8.58
N ILE A 112 4.55 3.31 -7.64
CA ILE A 112 5.12 3.72 -6.34
C ILE A 112 6.62 3.43 -6.37
N LYS A 113 7.45 4.37 -5.89
CA LYS A 113 8.90 4.20 -5.83
C LYS A 113 9.50 4.75 -4.55
N GLY A 114 10.48 4.01 -4.00
CA GLY A 114 11.30 4.45 -2.90
C GLY A 114 10.55 4.52 -1.56
N SER A 115 9.57 3.66 -1.37
CA SER A 115 8.76 3.51 -0.15
C SER A 115 9.47 2.68 0.94
N GLY A 116 8.76 2.29 1.98
CA GLY A 116 9.27 1.40 3.01
C GLY A 116 10.00 2.12 4.13
N ALA A 117 9.58 3.34 4.48
CA ALA A 117 10.24 4.07 5.54
C ALA A 117 9.98 3.43 6.90
N LYS A 118 11.03 3.31 7.71
CA LYS A 118 10.96 2.77 9.06
C LYS A 118 10.30 3.74 10.03
N ILE A 119 9.40 3.22 10.87
CA ILE A 119 8.85 3.93 12.01
C ILE A 119 9.70 3.66 13.25
N ASN A 120 10.06 2.40 13.45
CA ASN A 120 10.93 1.92 14.53
C ASN A 120 11.63 0.63 14.06
N THR A 121 12.18 -0.17 14.98
CA THR A 121 12.88 -1.42 14.67
C THR A 121 11.95 -2.59 14.31
N GLU A 122 10.64 -2.44 14.51
CA GLU A 122 9.65 -3.51 14.37
C GLU A 122 8.49 -3.13 13.44
N SER A 123 8.42 -1.88 12.98
CA SER A 123 7.31 -1.36 12.17
C SER A 123 7.84 -0.52 11.02
N GLU A 124 7.47 -0.90 9.82
CA GLU A 124 7.86 -0.27 8.57
C GLU A 124 6.61 0.04 7.72
N TYR A 125 6.75 0.93 6.77
CA TYR A 125 5.72 1.17 5.76
C TYR A 125 6.03 0.36 4.51
N ASN A 126 5.03 -0.22 3.91
CA ASN A 126 5.13 -0.91 2.62
C ASN A 126 5.01 0.04 1.42
N GLY A 127 5.10 -0.49 0.23
CA GLY A 127 4.73 0.23 -0.98
C GLY A 127 3.25 0.57 -1.00
N LEU A 128 2.42 -0.46 -0.97
CA LEU A 128 0.97 -0.38 -0.85
C LEU A 128 0.49 -1.29 0.27
N THR A 129 -0.04 -0.70 1.34
CA THR A 129 -0.58 -1.43 2.49
C THR A 129 -2.10 -1.40 2.48
N LEU A 130 -2.74 -2.57 2.64
CA LEU A 130 -4.17 -2.76 2.53
C LEU A 130 -4.73 -3.43 3.80
N TYR A 131 -5.17 -2.62 4.76
CA TYR A 131 -5.77 -3.08 6.01
C TYR A 131 -7.27 -3.33 5.85
N ALA A 132 -7.73 -4.57 5.89
CA ALA A 132 -9.12 -5.00 5.81
C ALA A 132 -9.92 -4.32 4.68
N VAL A 133 -9.31 -4.16 3.52
CA VAL A 133 -9.96 -3.57 2.34
C VAL A 133 -10.89 -4.61 1.69
N GLY A 134 -12.08 -4.17 1.30
CA GLY A 134 -13.14 -5.06 0.80
C GLY A 134 -13.14 -5.25 -0.71
N SER A 135 -13.92 -6.25 -1.15
CA SER A 135 -13.94 -6.75 -2.53
C SER A 135 -14.50 -5.78 -3.58
N ALA A 136 -15.22 -4.73 -3.17
CA ALA A 136 -15.68 -3.71 -4.12
C ALA A 136 -14.61 -2.67 -4.47
N THR A 137 -13.46 -2.70 -3.77
CA THR A 137 -12.28 -1.89 -4.13
C THR A 137 -11.56 -2.53 -5.33
N GLN A 138 -11.17 -1.71 -6.29
CA GLN A 138 -10.52 -2.19 -7.52
C GLN A 138 -9.05 -1.80 -7.54
N ILE A 139 -8.15 -2.78 -7.72
CA ILE A 139 -6.70 -2.55 -7.82
C ILE A 139 -6.16 -3.24 -9.06
N SER A 140 -5.62 -2.46 -9.99
CA SER A 140 -5.09 -2.99 -11.24
C SER A 140 -3.92 -2.18 -11.79
N ASN A 141 -2.99 -2.86 -12.48
CA ASN A 141 -1.86 -2.23 -13.15
C ASN A 141 -1.02 -1.36 -12.20
N VAL A 142 -0.52 -1.98 -11.14
CA VAL A 142 0.29 -1.31 -10.12
C VAL A 142 1.74 -1.77 -10.22
N ALA A 143 2.66 -0.82 -10.23
CA ALA A 143 4.09 -1.07 -10.15
C ALA A 143 4.65 -0.51 -8.83
N ILE A 144 5.43 -1.32 -8.10
CA ILE A 144 6.09 -0.91 -6.87
C ILE A 144 7.57 -1.25 -6.98
N ILE A 145 8.42 -0.24 -6.84
CA ILE A 145 9.83 -0.32 -7.22
C ILE A 145 10.70 0.30 -6.13
N ASN A 146 11.73 -0.42 -5.71
CA ASN A 146 12.71 0.02 -4.71
C ASN A 146 12.03 0.37 -3.37
N GLY A 147 11.19 -0.52 -2.85
CA GLY A 147 10.69 -0.46 -1.48
C GLY A 147 11.73 -1.03 -0.51
N ALA A 148 11.79 -0.53 0.72
CA ALA A 148 12.67 -1.09 1.76
C ALA A 148 11.97 -2.16 2.61
N ASP A 149 10.69 -2.30 2.44
CA ASP A 149 9.84 -3.31 3.03
C ASP A 149 9.03 -3.96 1.90
N ASP A 150 7.85 -4.48 2.17
CA ASP A 150 7.06 -5.17 1.16
C ASP A 150 6.65 -4.30 -0.02
N GLY A 151 6.49 -4.94 -1.16
CA GLY A 151 5.88 -4.30 -2.30
C GLY A 151 4.42 -4.00 -2.03
N ILE A 152 3.61 -5.03 -1.86
CA ILE A 152 2.19 -4.93 -1.48
C ILE A 152 1.89 -5.90 -0.35
N GLU A 153 1.22 -5.41 0.70
CA GLU A 153 0.81 -6.22 1.84
C GLU A 153 -0.68 -6.10 2.13
N PHE A 154 -1.29 -7.26 2.45
CA PHE A 154 -2.72 -7.40 2.75
C PHE A 154 -2.93 -7.88 4.18
N PHE A 155 -3.43 -7.02 5.04
CA PHE A 155 -3.86 -7.33 6.41
C PHE A 155 -5.35 -7.65 6.43
N GLY A 156 -5.71 -8.92 6.28
CA GLY A 156 -7.13 -9.30 6.19
C GLY A 156 -7.86 -8.71 4.99
N GLY A 157 -9.19 -8.70 5.07
CA GLY A 157 -10.04 -8.21 3.99
C GLY A 157 -10.21 -9.17 2.83
N THR A 158 -10.84 -8.66 1.77
CA THR A 158 -11.27 -9.48 0.62
C THR A 158 -10.92 -8.85 -0.73
N VAL A 159 -10.17 -7.76 -0.72
CA VAL A 159 -9.75 -7.07 -1.93
C VAL A 159 -8.87 -7.96 -2.81
N SER A 160 -9.04 -7.84 -4.12
CA SER A 160 -8.19 -8.51 -5.11
C SER A 160 -7.37 -7.50 -5.90
N ALA A 161 -6.18 -7.91 -6.34
CA ALA A 161 -5.30 -7.09 -7.16
C ALA A 161 -4.89 -7.84 -8.44
N GLN A 162 -4.70 -7.10 -9.54
CA GLN A 162 -4.30 -7.69 -10.81
C GLN A 162 -3.26 -6.86 -11.56
N ASN A 163 -2.43 -7.55 -12.34
CA ASN A 163 -1.36 -6.97 -13.15
C ASN A 163 -0.38 -6.16 -12.29
N LEU A 164 0.31 -6.83 -11.39
CA LEU A 164 1.32 -6.25 -10.52
C LEU A 164 2.72 -6.37 -11.15
N TYR A 165 3.50 -5.30 -11.07
CA TYR A 165 4.94 -5.29 -11.36
C TYR A 165 5.69 -4.88 -10.09
N LEU A 166 6.47 -5.79 -9.53
CA LEU A 166 7.17 -5.59 -8.26
C LEU A 166 8.67 -5.76 -8.49
N GLU A 167 9.45 -4.72 -8.21
CA GLU A 167 10.88 -4.72 -8.50
C GLU A 167 11.70 -4.21 -7.31
N ASN A 168 12.64 -5.03 -6.83
CA ASN A 168 13.62 -4.66 -5.81
C ASN A 168 12.99 -4.12 -4.52
N ASN A 169 11.96 -4.77 -4.01
CA ASN A 169 11.48 -4.55 -2.64
C ASN A 169 12.35 -5.39 -1.71
N GLU A 170 12.82 -4.81 -0.60
CA GLU A 170 13.90 -5.41 0.21
C GLU A 170 13.40 -6.48 1.17
N ASP A 171 12.09 -6.50 1.52
CA ASP A 171 11.49 -7.63 2.20
C ASP A 171 10.73 -8.48 1.18
N ASP A 172 9.45 -8.59 1.20
CA ASP A 172 8.69 -9.44 0.30
C ASP A 172 8.10 -8.67 -0.88
N ALA A 173 7.91 -9.33 -2.01
CA ALA A 173 7.25 -8.66 -3.11
C ALA A 173 5.73 -8.59 -2.87
N ILE A 174 5.15 -9.67 -2.36
CA ILE A 174 3.73 -9.78 -1.99
C ILE A 174 3.67 -10.46 -0.63
N ASP A 175 3.04 -9.80 0.34
CA ASP A 175 2.73 -10.40 1.63
C ASP A 175 1.24 -10.37 1.93
N TRP A 176 0.75 -11.37 2.66
CA TRP A 176 -0.59 -11.36 3.24
C TRP A 176 -0.65 -12.06 4.59
N THR A 177 -1.46 -11.49 5.47
CA THR A 177 -1.68 -11.97 6.82
C THR A 177 -3.15 -11.76 7.25
N GLU A 178 -3.45 -12.03 8.49
CA GLU A 178 -4.74 -11.72 9.14
C GLU A 178 -5.97 -12.31 8.44
N GLY A 179 -5.80 -13.44 7.74
CA GLY A 179 -6.91 -14.12 7.09
C GLY A 179 -7.41 -13.42 5.82
N TRP A 180 -6.54 -12.71 5.10
CA TRP A 180 -6.89 -12.17 3.78
C TRP A 180 -7.49 -13.24 2.87
N ASN A 181 -8.58 -12.88 2.19
CA ASN A 181 -9.35 -13.79 1.32
C ASN A 181 -9.65 -13.14 -0.03
N GLY A 182 -8.61 -12.67 -0.69
CA GLY A 182 -8.69 -12.12 -2.04
C GLY A 182 -7.93 -12.96 -3.06
N THR A 183 -7.60 -12.35 -4.19
CA THR A 183 -6.84 -12.99 -5.27
C THR A 183 -5.85 -12.01 -5.89
N VAL A 184 -4.61 -12.44 -6.08
CA VAL A 184 -3.65 -11.75 -6.94
C VAL A 184 -3.60 -12.45 -8.29
N THR A 185 -3.79 -11.69 -9.37
CA THR A 185 -3.76 -12.22 -10.75
C THR A 185 -2.71 -11.49 -11.58
N ASN A 186 -1.84 -12.22 -12.26
CA ASN A 186 -0.75 -11.68 -13.10
C ASN A 186 0.21 -10.78 -12.30
N ALA A 187 0.99 -11.37 -11.43
CA ALA A 187 2.12 -10.70 -10.79
C ALA A 187 3.43 -11.03 -11.52
N TYR A 188 4.22 -10.01 -11.80
CA TYR A 188 5.60 -10.16 -12.26
C TYR A 188 6.55 -9.55 -11.24
N VAL A 189 7.44 -10.38 -10.70
CA VAL A 189 8.41 -9.97 -9.68
C VAL A 189 9.82 -10.05 -10.27
N LYS A 190 10.63 -9.04 -10.01
CA LYS A 190 12.01 -8.97 -10.45
C LYS A 190 12.90 -8.42 -9.33
N HIS A 191 13.87 -9.21 -8.91
CA HIS A 191 14.91 -8.77 -8.00
C HIS A 191 16.27 -8.77 -8.71
N THR A 192 17.01 -7.69 -8.54
CA THR A 192 18.40 -7.51 -9.01
C THR A 192 19.32 -7.08 -7.86
N ILE A 193 18.77 -7.02 -6.65
CA ILE A 193 19.48 -6.72 -5.40
C ILE A 193 19.75 -8.01 -4.64
N ASP A 194 20.77 -8.02 -3.78
CA ASP A 194 21.14 -9.18 -2.98
C ASP A 194 20.38 -9.29 -1.65
N GLY A 195 19.69 -8.24 -1.23
CA GLY A 195 18.96 -8.17 0.04
C GLY A 195 17.46 -8.08 -0.18
N PHE A 196 16.80 -9.22 -0.33
CA PHE A 196 15.34 -9.34 -0.27
C PHE A 196 14.99 -10.63 0.49
N SER A 197 13.79 -10.71 1.07
CA SER A 197 13.32 -11.89 1.80
C SER A 197 12.73 -12.92 0.83
N THR A 198 11.48 -12.78 0.44
CA THR A 198 10.85 -13.72 -0.49
C THR A 198 10.07 -13.02 -1.63
N VAL A 199 9.60 -13.81 -2.57
CA VAL A 199 8.68 -13.34 -3.60
C VAL A 199 7.25 -13.26 -3.05
N VAL A 200 6.91 -14.18 -2.16
CA VAL A 200 5.61 -14.25 -1.50
C VAL A 200 5.81 -14.74 -0.08
N GLU A 201 5.39 -13.96 0.89
CA GLU A 201 5.10 -14.39 2.25
C GLU A 201 3.60 -14.65 2.41
N ALA A 202 3.24 -15.68 3.13
CA ALA A 202 1.86 -16.15 3.16
C ALA A 202 1.50 -16.62 4.57
N ASP A 203 1.10 -15.69 5.39
CA ASP A 203 0.57 -15.99 6.70
C ASP A 203 -0.95 -16.20 6.65
N GLY A 204 -1.42 -17.17 7.40
CA GLY A 204 -2.84 -17.47 7.45
C GLY A 204 -3.58 -16.57 8.42
N VAL A 205 -3.84 -17.13 9.60
CA VAL A 205 -4.52 -16.43 10.70
C VAL A 205 -3.51 -16.19 11.81
N ASN A 206 -3.45 -14.96 12.32
CA ASN A 206 -2.56 -14.62 13.41
C ASN A 206 -2.67 -15.61 14.56
N ASN A 207 -1.53 -16.16 15.01
CA ASN A 207 -1.43 -17.20 16.05
C ASN A 207 -2.16 -18.53 15.74
N ASN A 208 -2.50 -18.77 14.49
CA ASN A 208 -3.07 -20.03 14.05
C ASN A 208 -2.52 -20.37 12.65
N PRO A 209 -1.27 -20.83 12.55
CA PRO A 209 -0.61 -21.18 11.28
C PRO A 209 -1.30 -22.32 10.53
#